data_456d0223eed0afc59900655fe105ae19
#
_entry.id   456d0223eed0afc59900655fe105ae19
#
_cell.length_a   1.000
_cell.length_b   1.000
_cell.length_c   1.000
_cell.angle_alpha   90.00
_cell.angle_beta   90.00
_cell.angle_gamma   90.00
#
_symmetry.space_group_name_H-M   'P 1'
#
loop_
_entity.id
_entity.type
_entity.pdbx_description
1 polymer ?
#
loop_
_entity_poly.entity_id
_entity_poly.type
_entity_poly.pdbx_seq_one_letter_code
_entity_poly.pdbx_strand_id
1 'polypeptide(L)'
;MSVCLDNCCFNRPFDDQTLLIIRLETEAKLYVQERIREGEFELCWSFVLDYESAFNPFEEVCNRIMKWKTLACVDYDLSDEVSTKADDLMKLGLKQADASHFACAIYLGADYFLTTDKKILNKPITGIKVLNPIDFLRSYSCAE
;
A
#
# COMPACT_ATOMS: atom_id res chain seq x y z
N MET A 1 -1.08 -8.13 12.87
CA MET A 1 -0.99 -8.22 11.40
C MET A 1 -0.64 -6.86 10.82
N SER A 2 0.41 -6.81 10.04
CA SER A 2 0.92 -5.56 9.46
C SER A 2 0.58 -5.46 7.97
N VAL A 3 0.14 -4.28 7.55
CA VAL A 3 -0.36 -4.03 6.20
C VAL A 3 0.30 -2.78 5.64
N CYS A 4 0.85 -2.89 4.44
CA CYS A 4 1.27 -1.75 3.64
C CYS A 4 0.20 -1.45 2.60
N LEU A 5 -0.17 -0.18 2.47
CA LEU A 5 -1.10 0.29 1.46
C LEU A 5 -0.33 1.07 0.39
N ASP A 6 -0.50 0.68 -0.87
CA ASP A 6 0.04 1.44 -1.98
C ASP A 6 -0.66 2.79 -2.10
N ASN A 7 0.01 3.77 -2.68
CA ASN A 7 -0.54 5.11 -2.86
C ASN A 7 -1.87 5.10 -3.63
N CYS A 8 -2.02 4.22 -4.62
CA CYS A 8 -3.28 4.09 -5.35
C CYS A 8 -4.45 3.71 -4.43
N CYS A 9 -4.21 2.94 -3.36
CA CYS A 9 -5.25 2.62 -2.39
C CYS A 9 -5.68 3.86 -1.61
N PHE A 10 -4.72 4.71 -1.19
CA PHE A 10 -5.05 5.96 -0.51
C PHE A 10 -5.83 6.92 -1.41
N ASN A 11 -5.57 6.90 -2.72
CA ASN A 11 -6.24 7.77 -3.69
C ASN A 11 -7.61 7.27 -4.12
N ARG A 12 -7.93 5.98 -3.96
CA ARG A 12 -9.19 5.40 -4.45
C ARG A 12 -10.46 6.14 -4.03
N PRO A 13 -10.61 6.61 -2.76
CA PRO A 13 -11.80 7.37 -2.37
C PRO A 13 -11.99 8.68 -3.15
N PHE A 14 -10.95 9.21 -3.78
CA PHE A 14 -10.96 10.45 -4.54
C PHE A 14 -11.10 10.22 -6.05
N ASP A 15 -11.09 8.95 -6.49
CA ASP A 15 -11.28 8.57 -7.89
C ASP A 15 -12.78 8.54 -8.25
N ASP A 16 -13.09 8.29 -9.52
CA ASP A 16 -14.46 8.28 -10.03
C ASP A 16 -15.27 7.12 -9.45
N GLN A 17 -16.12 7.42 -8.48
CA GLN A 17 -16.94 6.43 -7.78
C GLN A 17 -18.13 5.93 -8.62
N THR A 18 -18.36 6.47 -9.82
CA THR A 18 -19.39 5.95 -10.73
C THR A 18 -18.99 4.62 -11.34
N LEU A 19 -17.66 4.33 -11.37
CA LEU A 19 -17.14 3.05 -11.83
C LEU A 19 -17.27 2.03 -10.69
N LEU A 20 -17.98 0.93 -10.95
CA LEU A 20 -18.28 -0.06 -9.92
C LEU A 20 -17.04 -0.63 -9.24
N ILE A 21 -16.02 -1.00 -10.03
CA ILE A 21 -14.82 -1.60 -9.46
C ILE A 21 -14.07 -0.62 -8.53
N ILE A 22 -14.01 0.64 -8.90
CA ILE A 22 -13.38 1.68 -8.08
C ILE A 22 -14.15 1.85 -6.78
N ARG A 23 -15.47 1.87 -6.84
CA ARG A 23 -16.30 1.97 -5.63
C ARG A 23 -16.12 0.78 -4.70
N LEU A 24 -16.05 -0.44 -5.24
CA LEU A 24 -15.82 -1.64 -4.44
C LEU A 24 -14.42 -1.64 -3.80
N GLU A 25 -13.41 -1.24 -4.54
CA GLU A 25 -12.04 -1.11 -4.02
C GLU A 25 -11.96 -0.03 -2.94
N THR A 26 -12.69 1.07 -3.12
CA THR A 26 -12.79 2.14 -2.12
C THR A 26 -13.39 1.62 -0.82
N GLU A 27 -14.51 0.92 -0.89
CA GLU A 27 -15.15 0.37 0.30
C GLU A 27 -14.28 -0.66 1.02
N ALA A 28 -13.62 -1.53 0.25
CA ALA A 28 -12.69 -2.50 0.81
C ALA A 28 -11.52 -1.82 1.54
N LYS A 29 -10.94 -0.81 0.92
CA LYS A 29 -9.84 -0.03 1.50
C LYS A 29 -10.29 0.72 2.75
N LEU A 30 -11.48 1.31 2.74
CA LEU A 30 -12.01 2.00 3.91
C LEU A 30 -12.23 1.05 5.09
N TYR A 31 -12.64 -0.18 4.82
CA TYR A 31 -12.73 -1.22 5.85
C TYR A 31 -11.36 -1.50 6.47
N VAL A 32 -10.33 -1.66 5.64
CA VAL A 32 -8.96 -1.88 6.12
C VAL A 32 -8.49 -0.71 6.98
N GLN A 33 -8.76 0.52 6.55
CA GLN A 33 -8.39 1.72 7.32
C GLN A 33 -9.12 1.78 8.67
N GLU A 34 -10.37 1.36 8.72
CA GLU A 34 -11.12 1.29 9.98
C GLU A 34 -10.47 0.29 10.95
N ARG A 35 -10.05 -0.86 10.46
CA ARG A 35 -9.33 -1.86 11.27
C ARG A 35 -7.98 -1.33 11.75
N ILE A 36 -7.31 -0.49 10.97
CA ILE A 36 -6.08 0.18 11.38
C ILE A 36 -6.37 1.14 12.54
N ARG A 37 -7.42 1.93 12.45
CA ARG A 37 -7.82 2.85 13.53
C ARG A 37 -8.15 2.11 14.82
N GLU A 38 -8.77 0.95 14.71
CA GLU A 38 -9.14 0.14 15.87
C GLU A 38 -7.98 -0.68 16.44
N GLY A 39 -6.83 -0.66 15.79
CA GLY A 39 -5.64 -1.37 16.25
C GLY A 39 -5.60 -2.84 15.88
N GLU A 40 -6.52 -3.34 15.06
CA GLU A 40 -6.49 -4.72 14.57
C GLU A 40 -5.38 -4.96 13.57
N PHE A 41 -5.11 -3.96 12.72
CA PHE A 41 -4.00 -3.99 11.78
C PHE A 41 -3.01 -2.89 12.10
N GLU A 42 -1.73 -3.20 11.92
CA GLU A 42 -0.65 -2.22 12.02
C GLU A 42 -0.38 -1.67 10.62
N LEU A 43 -0.37 -0.35 10.49
CA LEU A 43 -0.05 0.31 9.21
C LEU A 43 1.47 0.48 9.10
N CYS A 44 2.03 -0.03 8.02
CA CYS A 44 3.43 0.22 7.66
C CYS A 44 3.50 1.39 6.70
N TRP A 45 4.44 2.28 6.92
CA TRP A 45 4.66 3.46 6.08
C TRP A 45 6.06 3.42 5.51
N SER A 46 6.24 3.93 4.31
CA SER A 46 7.57 4.06 3.70
C SER A 46 7.77 5.46 3.14
N PHE A 47 9.03 5.86 2.98
CA PHE A 47 9.39 7.14 2.38
C PHE A 47 8.80 7.32 0.98
N VAL A 48 8.49 6.23 0.28
CA VAL A 48 7.89 6.27 -1.06
C VAL A 48 6.52 6.93 -1.03
N LEU A 49 5.72 6.68 0.01
CA LEU A 49 4.42 7.33 0.16
C LEU A 49 4.56 8.85 0.35
N ASP A 50 5.55 9.28 1.12
CA ASP A 50 5.86 10.70 1.27
C ASP A 50 6.23 11.32 -0.09
N TYR A 51 7.09 10.63 -0.84
CA TYR A 51 7.55 11.07 -2.15
C TYR A 51 6.38 11.17 -3.13
N GLU A 52 5.56 10.13 -3.23
CA GLU A 52 4.42 10.11 -4.15
C GLU A 52 3.37 11.14 -3.79
N SER A 53 3.12 11.35 -2.49
CA SER A 53 2.18 12.36 -2.02
C SER A 53 2.64 13.78 -2.35
N ALA A 54 3.95 14.03 -2.35
CA ALA A 54 4.50 15.34 -2.70
C ALA A 54 4.19 15.76 -4.15
N PHE A 55 3.95 14.78 -5.03
CA PHE A 55 3.60 15.05 -6.43
C PHE A 55 2.09 15.07 -6.70
N ASN A 56 1.26 14.91 -5.66
CA ASN A 56 -0.18 14.98 -5.82
C ASN A 56 -0.59 16.44 -6.10
N PRO A 57 -1.29 16.72 -7.23
CA PRO A 57 -1.67 18.10 -7.57
C PRO A 57 -2.77 18.68 -6.67
N PHE A 58 -3.44 17.84 -5.87
CA PHE A 58 -4.51 18.25 -4.99
C PHE A 58 -4.03 18.27 -3.54
N GLU A 59 -3.73 19.46 -3.03
CA GLU A 59 -3.20 19.65 -1.67
C GLU A 59 -4.10 19.04 -0.60
N GLU A 60 -5.41 19.18 -0.74
CA GLU A 60 -6.38 18.63 0.21
C GLU A 60 -6.30 17.10 0.29
N VAL A 61 -6.19 16.45 -0.89
CA VAL A 61 -6.04 15.00 -0.96
C VAL A 61 -4.73 14.56 -0.32
N CYS A 62 -3.65 15.26 -0.64
CA CYS A 62 -2.34 15.00 -0.04
C CYS A 62 -2.40 15.10 1.49
N ASN A 63 -3.01 16.14 2.03
CA ASN A 63 -3.12 16.34 3.47
C ASN A 63 -3.92 15.22 4.13
N ARG A 64 -4.98 14.74 3.51
CA ARG A 64 -5.79 13.63 4.02
C ARG A 64 -5.00 12.32 4.04
N ILE A 65 -4.22 12.06 3.00
CA ILE A 65 -3.38 10.86 2.93
C ILE A 65 -2.29 10.94 4.00
N MET A 66 -1.62 12.07 4.14
CA MET A 66 -0.55 12.24 5.10
C MET A 66 -1.00 12.13 6.56
N LYS A 67 -2.27 12.34 6.86
CA LYS A 67 -2.81 12.11 8.21
C LYS A 67 -2.69 10.64 8.62
N TRP A 68 -2.75 9.72 7.67
CA TRP A 68 -2.60 8.29 7.94
C TRP A 68 -1.20 7.94 8.43
N LYS A 69 -0.19 8.72 8.06
CA LYS A 69 1.17 8.54 8.54
C LYS A 69 1.25 8.60 10.07
N THR A 70 0.42 9.43 10.69
CA THR A 70 0.39 9.55 12.16
C THR A 70 -0.09 8.28 12.85
N LEU A 71 -0.81 7.41 12.15
CA LEU A 71 -1.30 6.14 12.66
C LEU A 71 -0.35 4.98 12.33
N ALA A 72 0.71 5.23 11.56
CA ALA A 72 1.65 4.19 11.20
C ALA A 72 2.44 3.72 12.40
N CYS A 73 2.54 2.40 12.56
CA CYS A 73 3.32 1.79 13.63
C CYS A 73 4.80 1.73 13.28
N VAL A 74 5.11 1.63 11.99
CA VAL A 74 6.48 1.51 11.48
C VAL A 74 6.61 2.37 10.24
N ASP A 75 7.70 3.16 10.21
CA ASP A 75 8.07 3.97 9.05
C ASP A 75 9.50 3.59 8.65
N TYR A 76 9.76 3.46 7.37
CA TYR A 76 11.07 3.02 6.90
C TYR A 76 11.64 3.98 5.85
N ASP A 77 12.87 4.41 6.10
CA ASP A 77 13.61 5.28 5.21
C ASP A 77 14.50 4.48 4.25
N LEU A 78 15.04 5.19 3.25
CA LEU A 78 15.98 4.62 2.32
C LEU A 78 17.25 4.17 3.05
N SER A 79 17.67 2.94 2.79
CA SER A 79 18.92 2.36 3.26
C SER A 79 19.59 1.61 2.12
N ASP A 80 20.85 1.23 2.30
CA ASP A 80 21.56 0.43 1.31
C ASP A 80 20.89 -0.92 1.07
N GLU A 81 20.37 -1.52 2.12
CA GLU A 81 19.67 -2.81 2.05
C GLU A 81 18.37 -2.69 1.26
N VAL A 82 17.58 -1.64 1.52
CA VAL A 82 16.35 -1.35 0.77
C VAL A 82 16.68 -1.08 -0.69
N SER A 83 17.72 -0.31 -0.95
CA SER A 83 18.16 0.02 -2.31
C SER A 83 18.57 -1.24 -3.09
N THR A 84 19.31 -2.13 -2.47
CA THR A 84 19.72 -3.39 -3.09
C THR A 84 18.53 -4.28 -3.40
N LYS A 85 17.60 -4.40 -2.46
CA LYS A 85 16.38 -5.18 -2.67
C LYS A 85 15.51 -4.57 -3.76
N ALA A 86 15.41 -3.24 -3.80
CA ALA A 86 14.69 -2.54 -4.85
C ALA A 86 15.28 -2.82 -6.23
N ASP A 87 16.61 -2.83 -6.36
CA ASP A 87 17.29 -3.17 -7.61
C ASP A 87 16.90 -4.58 -8.09
N ASP A 88 16.85 -5.55 -7.18
CA ASP A 88 16.42 -6.91 -7.50
C ASP A 88 14.97 -6.95 -7.97
N LEU A 89 14.09 -6.20 -7.32
CA LEU A 89 12.68 -6.13 -7.69
C LEU A 89 12.47 -5.43 -9.04
N MET A 90 13.31 -4.44 -9.37
CA MET A 90 13.25 -3.79 -10.69
C MET A 90 13.53 -4.76 -11.82
N LYS A 91 14.29 -5.82 -11.59
CA LYS A 91 14.54 -6.87 -12.58
C LYS A 91 13.26 -7.65 -12.94
N LEU A 92 12.24 -7.59 -12.09
CA LEU A 92 10.92 -8.17 -12.36
C LEU A 92 10.03 -7.25 -13.21
N GLY A 93 10.52 -6.06 -13.56
CA GLY A 93 9.79 -5.09 -14.37
C GLY A 93 9.04 -4.04 -13.57
N LEU A 94 9.29 -3.91 -12.25
CA LEU A 94 8.72 -2.85 -11.44
C LEU A 94 9.43 -1.52 -11.69
N LYS A 95 8.68 -0.43 -11.60
CA LYS A 95 9.25 0.92 -11.57
C LYS A 95 10.04 1.12 -10.27
N GLN A 96 10.98 2.06 -10.27
CA GLN A 96 11.83 2.32 -9.12
C GLN A 96 11.01 2.63 -7.85
N ALA A 97 9.98 3.48 -7.95
CA ALA A 97 9.15 3.84 -6.81
C ALA A 97 8.43 2.62 -6.24
N ASP A 98 7.82 1.80 -7.09
CA ASP A 98 7.12 0.59 -6.68
C ASP A 98 8.09 -0.41 -6.05
N ALA A 99 9.24 -0.63 -6.68
CA ALA A 99 10.26 -1.54 -6.16
C ALA A 99 10.77 -1.10 -4.78
N SER A 100 10.98 0.20 -4.59
CA SER A 100 11.41 0.76 -3.30
C SER A 100 10.35 0.58 -2.23
N HIS A 101 9.06 0.76 -2.58
CA HIS A 101 7.95 0.56 -1.65
C HIS A 101 7.86 -0.90 -1.20
N PHE A 102 7.96 -1.84 -2.13
CA PHE A 102 7.98 -3.27 -1.81
C PHE A 102 9.20 -3.65 -0.96
N ALA A 103 10.37 -3.11 -1.29
CA ALA A 103 11.58 -3.39 -0.53
C ALA A 103 11.42 -2.94 0.93
N CYS A 104 10.86 -1.75 1.17
CA CYS A 104 10.55 -1.28 2.51
C CYS A 104 9.59 -2.23 3.22
N ALA A 105 8.51 -2.62 2.56
CA ALA A 105 7.50 -3.52 3.14
C ALA A 105 8.11 -4.87 3.53
N ILE A 106 8.96 -5.44 2.69
CA ILE A 106 9.64 -6.71 2.95
C ILE A 106 10.59 -6.58 4.14
N TYR A 107 11.40 -5.52 4.21
CA TYR A 107 12.34 -5.32 5.32
C TYR A 107 11.63 -5.01 6.64
N LEU A 108 10.46 -4.37 6.60
CA LEU A 108 9.64 -4.16 7.79
C LEU A 108 8.96 -5.46 8.28
N GLY A 109 8.99 -6.52 7.46
CA GLY A 109 8.30 -7.75 7.77
C GLY A 109 6.79 -7.62 7.68
N ALA A 110 6.29 -6.75 6.80
CA ALA A 110 4.86 -6.60 6.61
C ALA A 110 4.23 -7.91 6.10
N ASP A 111 3.04 -8.22 6.58
CA ASP A 111 2.33 -9.44 6.18
C ASP A 111 1.68 -9.28 4.82
N TYR A 112 1.15 -8.09 4.53
CA TYR A 112 0.41 -7.81 3.29
C TYR A 112 0.83 -6.48 2.67
N PHE A 113 0.83 -6.46 1.35
CA PHE A 113 0.92 -5.25 0.55
C PHE A 113 -0.33 -5.16 -0.33
N LEU A 114 -1.14 -4.12 -0.13
CA LEU A 114 -2.39 -3.94 -0.85
C LEU A 114 -2.24 -2.90 -1.94
N THR A 115 -2.63 -3.27 -3.16
CA THR A 115 -2.58 -2.39 -4.32
C THR A 115 -3.77 -2.66 -5.25
N THR A 116 -4.17 -1.64 -6.00
CA THR A 116 -5.18 -1.75 -7.05
C THR A 116 -4.54 -1.84 -8.45
N ASP A 117 -3.23 -1.72 -8.54
CA ASP A 117 -2.51 -1.74 -9.81
C ASP A 117 -2.35 -3.17 -10.32
N LYS A 118 -3.04 -3.49 -11.42
CA LYS A 118 -3.01 -4.80 -12.04
C LYS A 118 -1.62 -5.20 -12.52
N LYS A 119 -0.81 -4.24 -12.94
CA LYS A 119 0.56 -4.51 -13.39
C LYS A 119 1.41 -5.04 -12.25
N ILE A 120 1.23 -4.50 -11.05
CA ILE A 120 1.93 -4.95 -9.85
C ILE A 120 1.39 -6.31 -9.41
N LEU A 121 0.06 -6.47 -9.39
CA LEU A 121 -0.60 -7.72 -8.97
C LEU A 121 -0.18 -8.92 -9.81
N ASN A 122 0.20 -8.70 -11.07
CA ASN A 122 0.63 -9.76 -11.99
C ASN A 122 2.13 -10.09 -11.90
N LYS A 123 2.90 -9.40 -11.05
CA LYS A 123 4.33 -9.67 -10.91
C LYS A 123 4.59 -10.79 -9.90
N PRO A 124 5.60 -11.65 -10.16
CA PRO A 124 5.94 -12.75 -9.26
C PRO A 124 6.77 -12.28 -8.05
N ILE A 125 6.18 -11.44 -7.21
CA ILE A 125 6.85 -10.88 -6.02
C ILE A 125 6.76 -11.91 -4.89
N THR A 126 7.91 -12.20 -4.27
CA THR A 126 8.02 -13.11 -3.13
C THR A 126 8.41 -12.36 -1.88
N GLY A 127 8.18 -12.97 -0.72
CA GLY A 127 8.53 -12.39 0.58
C GLY A 127 7.42 -11.58 1.23
N ILE A 128 6.34 -11.33 0.52
CA ILE A 128 5.17 -10.62 1.03
C ILE A 128 3.95 -11.02 0.20
N LYS A 129 2.77 -11.04 0.82
CA LYS A 129 1.52 -11.30 0.11
C LYS A 129 1.00 -10.01 -0.50
N VAL A 130 0.80 -10.01 -1.81
CA VAL A 130 0.35 -8.84 -2.60
C VAL A 130 -1.07 -9.10 -3.08
N LEU A 131 -2.02 -8.28 -2.63
CA LEU A 131 -3.44 -8.46 -2.94
C LEU A 131 -4.11 -7.12 -3.25
N ASN A 132 -5.16 -7.20 -4.08
CA ASN A 132 -6.13 -6.12 -4.18
C ASN A 132 -6.93 -6.05 -2.87
N PRO A 133 -7.34 -4.87 -2.39
CA PRO A 133 -8.12 -4.76 -1.16
C PRO A 133 -9.36 -5.65 -1.11
N ILE A 134 -10.05 -5.86 -2.23
CA ILE A 134 -11.23 -6.74 -2.30
C ILE A 134 -10.83 -8.19 -2.02
N ASP A 135 -9.76 -8.66 -2.66
CA ASP A 135 -9.26 -10.02 -2.47
C ASP A 135 -8.72 -10.23 -1.06
N PHE A 136 -8.11 -9.20 -0.49
CA PHE A 136 -7.68 -9.23 0.91
C PHE A 136 -8.86 -9.45 1.86
N LEU A 137 -9.97 -8.73 1.66
CA LEU A 137 -11.16 -8.91 2.49
C LEU A 137 -11.74 -10.31 2.34
N ARG A 138 -11.73 -10.86 1.13
CA ARG A 138 -12.21 -12.22 0.89
C ARG A 138 -11.39 -13.23 1.68
N SER A 139 -10.06 -13.11 1.65
CA SER A 139 -9.18 -14.00 2.39
C SER A 139 -9.33 -13.83 3.91
N TYR A 140 -9.42 -12.59 4.37
CA TYR A 140 -9.56 -12.26 5.79
C TYR A 140 -10.91 -12.73 6.35
N SER A 141 -12.00 -12.47 5.63
CA SER A 141 -13.35 -12.86 6.06
C SER A 141 -13.53 -14.38 6.09
N CYS A 142 -12.88 -15.10 5.18
CA CYS A 142 -12.95 -16.57 5.18
C CYS A 142 -12.14 -17.20 6.32
N ALA A 143 -11.20 -16.47 6.91
CA ALA A 143 -10.41 -16.94 8.05
C ALA A 143 -11.15 -16.78 9.38
N GLU A 144 -12.21 -15.97 9.39
CA GLU A 144 -13.08 -15.79 10.55
C GLU A 144 -14.09 -16.94 10.61
#